data_b0a05e6b7a553331363ae9db597bf730
#
_entry.id   b0a05e6b7a553331363ae9db597bf730
#
_cell.length_a   1.000
_cell.length_b   1.000
_cell.length_c   1.000
_cell.angle_alpha   90.00
_cell.angle_beta   90.00
_cell.angle_gamma   90.00
#
_symmetry.space_group_name_H-M   'P 1'
#
loop_
_entity.id
_entity.type
_entity.pdbx_description
1 polymer ?
#
loop_
_entity_poly.entity_id
_entity_poly.type
_entity_poly.pdbx_seq_one_letter_code
_entity_poly.pdbx_strand_id
1 'polypeptide(L)'
;MSTMTINGRVEPLPDDPESLLIDVVRDALKLTGTKLVCGAGVCGACTVLVDGVPVVSCLMPARAAAGKSVTTVEGIGAGKLHAVQKAFMAHDALQCGFCTPGFIVEAAAFHDRWRASKGTATPSREDIGAALSGHLCRCGAYVGICAAIREAFEAGVTR
;
A
#
# COMPACT_ATOMS: atom_id res chain seq x y z
N MET A 1 -7.08 15.68 -22.51
CA MET A 1 -7.06 15.40 -21.05
C MET A 1 -6.34 14.09 -20.82
N SER A 2 -5.31 14.09 -20.00
CA SER A 2 -4.62 12.86 -19.61
C SER A 2 -5.47 12.10 -18.58
N THR A 3 -5.42 10.76 -18.60
CA THR A 3 -6.17 9.91 -17.68
C THR A 3 -5.23 8.95 -16.97
N MET A 4 -5.63 8.44 -15.83
CA MET A 4 -5.03 7.28 -15.17
C MET A 4 -6.13 6.24 -14.90
N THR A 5 -5.73 5.00 -14.62
CA THR A 5 -6.66 4.00 -14.10
C THR A 5 -6.44 3.88 -12.59
N ILE A 6 -7.47 4.07 -11.76
CA ILE A 6 -7.38 3.90 -10.33
C ILE A 6 -8.38 2.86 -9.83
N ASN A 7 -7.89 1.82 -9.15
CA ASN A 7 -8.69 0.69 -8.68
C ASN A 7 -9.61 0.12 -9.78
N GLY A 8 -9.11 0.05 -11.02
CA GLY A 8 -9.82 -0.46 -12.19
C GLY A 8 -10.76 0.54 -12.88
N ARG A 9 -10.83 1.80 -12.44
CA ARG A 9 -11.64 2.85 -13.05
C ARG A 9 -10.76 3.88 -13.75
N VAL A 10 -11.16 4.31 -14.94
CA VAL A 10 -10.46 5.38 -15.67
C VAL A 10 -10.93 6.72 -15.13
N GLU A 11 -9.97 7.53 -14.66
CA GLU A 11 -10.22 8.84 -14.07
C GLU A 11 -9.39 9.91 -14.77
N PRO A 12 -9.92 11.11 -14.98
CA PRO A 12 -9.18 12.22 -15.53
C PRO A 12 -8.14 12.72 -14.53
N LEU A 13 -7.02 13.17 -15.05
CA LEU A 13 -6.03 13.89 -14.25
C LEU A 13 -6.35 15.38 -14.23
N PRO A 14 -6.06 16.10 -13.12
CA PRO A 14 -6.21 17.53 -13.06
C PRO A 14 -5.31 18.25 -14.06
N ASP A 15 -5.77 19.37 -14.57
CA ASP A 15 -4.99 20.21 -15.48
C ASP A 15 -3.88 20.99 -14.75
N ASP A 16 -4.00 21.15 -13.42
CA ASP A 16 -2.99 21.79 -12.60
C ASP A 16 -1.72 20.92 -12.51
N PRO A 17 -0.58 21.40 -13.05
CA PRO A 17 0.67 20.63 -13.08
C PRO A 17 1.29 20.41 -11.69
N GLU A 18 0.92 21.21 -10.71
CA GLU A 18 1.43 21.12 -9.33
C GLU A 18 0.63 20.14 -8.48
N SER A 19 -0.52 19.67 -8.95
CA SER A 19 -1.33 18.69 -8.22
C SER A 19 -0.53 17.43 -7.91
N LEU A 20 -0.57 17.00 -6.65
CA LEU A 20 0.06 15.76 -6.22
C LEU A 20 -0.93 14.60 -6.33
N LEU A 21 -0.40 13.39 -6.55
CA LEU A 21 -1.24 12.20 -6.67
C LEU A 21 -2.09 11.97 -5.43
N ILE A 22 -1.58 12.31 -4.24
CA ILE A 22 -2.33 12.16 -2.99
C ILE A 22 -3.58 13.05 -2.95
N ASP A 23 -3.52 14.27 -3.49
CA ASP A 23 -4.65 15.19 -3.51
C ASP A 23 -5.75 14.66 -4.43
N VAL A 24 -5.35 14.13 -5.60
CA VAL A 24 -6.30 13.47 -6.51
C VAL A 24 -6.96 12.27 -5.84
N VAL A 25 -6.16 11.39 -5.25
CA VAL A 25 -6.66 10.18 -4.58
C VAL A 25 -7.64 10.54 -3.45
N ARG A 26 -7.24 11.45 -2.56
CA ARG A 26 -8.01 11.74 -1.34
C ARG A 26 -9.11 12.75 -1.55
N ASP A 27 -8.79 13.85 -2.25
CA ASP A 27 -9.67 15.02 -2.27
C ASP A 27 -10.59 15.01 -3.47
N ALA A 28 -10.11 14.63 -4.65
CA ALA A 28 -10.96 14.51 -5.83
C ALA A 28 -11.77 13.20 -5.81
N LEU A 29 -11.12 12.06 -5.59
CA LEU A 29 -11.75 10.73 -5.69
C LEU A 29 -12.28 10.18 -4.37
N LYS A 30 -12.06 10.89 -3.26
CA LYS A 30 -12.53 10.50 -1.91
C LYS A 30 -12.06 9.12 -1.42
N LEU A 31 -10.93 8.63 -1.96
CA LEU A 31 -10.28 7.39 -1.51
C LEU A 31 -9.44 7.70 -0.26
N THR A 32 -10.10 7.78 0.88
CA THR A 32 -9.52 8.31 2.13
C THR A 32 -8.67 7.32 2.90
N GLY A 33 -8.58 6.07 2.46
CA GLY A 33 -7.67 5.06 3.03
C GLY A 33 -6.20 5.50 2.94
N THR A 34 -5.77 6.05 1.81
CA THR A 34 -4.46 6.68 1.67
C THR A 34 -4.35 7.91 2.57
N LYS A 35 -3.30 8.04 3.40
CA LYS A 35 -3.19 9.09 4.43
C LYS A 35 -2.07 10.09 4.15
N LEU A 36 -2.37 11.37 4.20
CA LEU A 36 -1.35 12.43 4.22
C LEU A 36 -0.92 12.69 5.67
N VAL A 37 0.34 12.39 6.00
CA VAL A 37 0.89 12.56 7.35
C VAL A 37 2.11 13.47 7.34
N CYS A 38 3.24 13.03 6.76
CA CYS A 38 4.48 13.82 6.78
C CYS A 38 4.58 14.83 5.62
N GLY A 39 3.96 14.56 4.46
CA GLY A 39 4.10 15.37 3.25
C GLY A 39 5.53 15.40 2.67
N ALA A 40 6.45 14.59 3.18
CA ALA A 40 7.88 14.62 2.88
C ALA A 40 8.46 13.27 2.41
N GLY A 41 7.59 12.29 2.08
CA GLY A 41 8.00 10.99 1.56
C GLY A 41 8.65 10.05 2.58
N VAL A 42 8.60 10.36 3.90
CA VAL A 42 9.36 9.64 4.93
C VAL A 42 8.55 8.55 5.63
N CYS A 43 7.24 8.78 5.85
CA CYS A 43 6.46 7.93 6.76
C CYS A 43 5.71 6.77 6.08
N GLY A 44 5.60 6.75 4.77
CA GLY A 44 4.94 5.69 4.02
C GLY A 44 3.40 5.62 4.13
N ALA A 45 2.75 6.47 4.94
CA ALA A 45 1.30 6.42 5.14
C ALA A 45 0.48 6.73 3.87
N CYS A 46 1.10 7.39 2.90
CA CYS A 46 0.52 7.75 1.60
C CYS A 46 0.87 6.76 0.48
N THR A 47 1.42 5.59 0.79
CA THR A 47 1.83 4.60 -0.21
C THR A 47 0.64 4.09 -1.00
N VAL A 48 0.79 4.11 -2.32
CA VAL A 48 -0.09 3.50 -3.32
C VAL A 48 0.76 2.66 -4.26
N LEU A 49 0.15 1.76 -5.03
CA LEU A 49 0.86 1.08 -6.12
C LEU A 49 0.68 1.86 -7.42
N VAL A 50 1.75 2.07 -8.15
CA VAL A 50 1.73 2.58 -9.52
C VAL A 50 2.34 1.51 -10.41
N ASP A 51 1.55 0.94 -11.29
CA ASP A 51 1.91 -0.24 -12.10
C ASP A 51 2.46 -1.39 -11.24
N GLY A 52 1.88 -1.61 -10.06
CA GLY A 52 2.27 -2.65 -9.11
C GLY A 52 3.50 -2.30 -8.23
N VAL A 53 4.10 -1.12 -8.40
CA VAL A 53 5.27 -0.67 -7.63
C VAL A 53 4.82 0.30 -6.53
N PRO A 54 5.21 0.08 -5.25
CA PRO A 54 4.91 1.00 -4.17
C PRO A 54 5.56 2.38 -4.38
N VAL A 55 4.75 3.42 -4.25
CA VAL A 55 5.16 4.83 -4.42
C VAL A 55 4.52 5.69 -3.34
N VAL A 56 5.27 6.64 -2.80
CA VAL A 56 4.75 7.65 -1.86
C VAL A 56 4.03 8.76 -2.63
N SER A 57 2.70 8.75 -2.61
CA SER A 57 1.86 9.65 -3.41
C SER A 57 1.96 11.13 -3.02
N CYS A 58 2.44 11.44 -1.81
CA CYS A 58 2.61 12.82 -1.34
C CYS A 58 3.78 13.58 -1.99
N LEU A 59 4.63 12.91 -2.76
CA LEU A 59 5.71 13.53 -3.52
C LEU A 59 5.59 13.30 -5.03
N MET A 60 4.61 12.51 -5.45
CA MET A 60 4.42 12.20 -6.87
C MET A 60 3.50 13.22 -7.53
N PRO A 61 3.95 13.97 -8.54
CA PRO A 61 3.05 14.78 -9.35
C PRO A 61 1.97 13.90 -10.01
N ALA A 62 0.70 14.33 -9.95
CA ALA A 62 -0.42 13.55 -10.50
C ALA A 62 -0.22 13.21 -11.98
N ARG A 63 0.35 14.16 -12.76
CA ARG A 63 0.67 13.96 -14.19
C ARG A 63 1.62 12.80 -14.46
N ALA A 64 2.46 12.40 -13.49
CA ALA A 64 3.35 11.26 -13.63
C ALA A 64 2.61 9.91 -13.58
N ALA A 65 1.33 9.91 -13.18
CA ALA A 65 0.44 8.75 -13.25
C ALA A 65 -0.34 8.65 -14.58
N ALA A 66 -0.11 9.56 -15.53
CA ALA A 66 -0.77 9.51 -16.83
C ALA A 66 -0.53 8.17 -17.54
N GLY A 67 -1.62 7.53 -17.97
CA GLY A 67 -1.62 6.22 -18.63
C GLY A 67 -1.26 5.04 -17.72
N LYS A 68 -1.06 5.28 -16.41
CA LYS A 68 -0.66 4.24 -15.46
C LYS A 68 -1.85 3.69 -14.66
N SER A 69 -1.62 2.50 -14.08
CA SER A 69 -2.55 1.88 -13.15
C SER A 69 -2.15 2.20 -11.72
N VAL A 70 -3.05 2.85 -10.98
CA VAL A 70 -2.87 3.18 -9.57
C VAL A 70 -3.77 2.27 -8.73
N THR A 71 -3.21 1.67 -7.68
CA THR A 71 -3.99 0.88 -6.73
C THR A 71 -3.80 1.43 -5.33
N THR A 72 -4.88 1.83 -4.69
CA THR A 72 -4.91 2.23 -3.28
C THR A 72 -5.28 1.06 -2.38
N VAL A 73 -5.27 1.24 -1.06
CA VAL A 73 -5.66 0.19 -0.12
C VAL A 73 -7.08 -0.33 -0.39
N GLU A 74 -7.98 0.52 -0.88
CA GLU A 74 -9.35 0.15 -1.28
C GLU A 74 -9.37 -0.80 -2.48
N GLY A 75 -8.35 -0.74 -3.33
CA GLY A 75 -8.20 -1.61 -4.51
C GLY A 75 -7.43 -2.89 -4.24
N ILE A 76 -6.75 -3.00 -3.09
CA ILE A 76 -6.03 -4.22 -2.73
C ILE A 76 -7.03 -5.37 -2.56
N GLY A 77 -6.79 -6.47 -3.26
CA GLY A 77 -7.65 -7.65 -3.21
C GLY A 77 -8.85 -7.62 -4.16
N ALA A 78 -9.13 -6.52 -4.87
CA ALA A 78 -10.13 -6.41 -5.94
C ALA A 78 -11.47 -7.13 -5.62
N GLY A 79 -12.07 -6.82 -4.48
CA GLY A 79 -13.35 -7.38 -4.02
C GLY A 79 -13.22 -8.64 -3.15
N LYS A 80 -12.01 -9.20 -3.00
CA LYS A 80 -11.69 -10.30 -2.10
C LYS A 80 -10.49 -9.92 -1.23
N LEU A 81 -10.61 -10.05 0.09
CA LEU A 81 -9.51 -9.68 0.99
C LEU A 81 -8.21 -10.39 0.62
N HIS A 82 -7.16 -9.61 0.43
CA HIS A 82 -5.81 -10.09 0.24
C HIS A 82 -5.31 -10.83 1.49
N ALA A 83 -4.37 -11.78 1.35
CA ALA A 83 -3.82 -12.54 2.48
C ALA A 83 -3.28 -11.62 3.59
N VAL A 84 -2.58 -10.55 3.21
CA VAL A 84 -2.07 -9.53 4.14
C VAL A 84 -3.20 -8.84 4.89
N GLN A 85 -4.29 -8.44 4.23
CA GLN A 85 -5.43 -7.79 4.89
C GLN A 85 -6.07 -8.71 5.94
N LYS A 86 -6.25 -10.00 5.61
CA LYS A 86 -6.79 -11.01 6.54
C LYS A 86 -5.89 -11.17 7.76
N ALA A 87 -4.58 -11.27 7.55
CA ALA A 87 -3.61 -11.43 8.62
C ALA A 87 -3.53 -10.19 9.53
N PHE A 88 -3.63 -8.97 8.96
CA PHE A 88 -3.70 -7.74 9.76
C PHE A 88 -4.91 -7.71 10.69
N MET A 89 -6.06 -8.22 10.24
CA MET A 89 -7.26 -8.34 11.06
C MET A 89 -7.11 -9.42 12.14
N ALA A 90 -6.49 -10.56 11.81
CA ALA A 90 -6.32 -11.69 12.73
C ALA A 90 -5.35 -11.38 13.87
N HIS A 91 -4.34 -10.51 13.62
CA HIS A 91 -3.29 -10.17 14.59
C HIS A 91 -3.50 -8.84 15.30
N ASP A 92 -4.63 -8.16 15.09
CA ASP A 92 -4.81 -6.77 15.56
C ASP A 92 -3.56 -5.91 15.24
N ALA A 93 -3.04 -6.03 14.00
CA ALA A 93 -1.78 -5.44 13.58
C ALA A 93 -1.88 -3.91 13.40
N LEU A 94 -2.56 -3.26 14.32
CA LEU A 94 -2.79 -1.82 14.36
C LEU A 94 -3.08 -1.36 15.81
N GLN A 95 -2.94 -0.07 16.05
CA GLN A 95 -3.49 0.60 17.24
C GLN A 95 -4.44 1.70 16.77
N CYS A 96 -3.94 2.91 16.48
CA CYS A 96 -4.80 3.97 15.96
C CYS A 96 -5.27 3.73 14.51
N GLY A 97 -4.63 2.85 13.76
CA GLY A 97 -4.99 2.49 12.39
C GLY A 97 -4.54 3.48 11.31
N PHE A 98 -3.94 4.62 11.67
CA PHE A 98 -3.66 5.68 10.69
C PHE A 98 -2.56 5.32 9.68
N CYS A 99 -1.50 4.60 10.10
CA CYS A 99 -0.44 4.11 9.22
C CYS A 99 -0.80 2.80 8.49
N THR A 100 -1.82 2.09 8.98
CA THR A 100 -2.17 0.74 8.53
C THR A 100 -2.40 0.61 7.02
N PRO A 101 -3.11 1.53 6.34
CA PRO A 101 -3.28 1.45 4.89
C PRO A 101 -1.97 1.43 4.11
N GLY A 102 -1.01 2.29 4.47
CA GLY A 102 0.31 2.31 3.83
C GLY A 102 1.08 1.00 4.03
N PHE A 103 1.09 0.47 5.26
CA PHE A 103 1.69 -0.84 5.54
C PHE A 103 1.03 -1.97 4.75
N ILE A 104 -0.29 -1.98 4.62
CA ILE A 104 -1.02 -3.02 3.85
C ILE A 104 -0.63 -2.96 2.38
N VAL A 105 -0.58 -1.77 1.78
CA VAL A 105 -0.21 -1.60 0.36
C VAL A 105 1.21 -2.11 0.11
N GLU A 106 2.18 -1.70 0.93
CA GLU A 106 3.57 -2.15 0.80
C GLU A 106 3.70 -3.66 1.02
N ALA A 107 3.07 -4.16 2.10
CA ALA A 107 3.13 -5.58 2.43
C ALA A 107 2.45 -6.47 1.38
N ALA A 108 1.36 -6.01 0.76
CA ALA A 108 0.71 -6.74 -0.33
C ALA A 108 1.62 -6.82 -1.57
N ALA A 109 2.22 -5.70 -1.97
CA ALA A 109 3.18 -5.69 -3.06
C ALA A 109 4.42 -6.55 -2.76
N PHE A 110 4.93 -6.50 -1.54
CA PHE A 110 6.03 -7.38 -1.10
C PHE A 110 5.63 -8.86 -1.16
N HIS A 111 4.44 -9.20 -0.63
CA HIS A 111 3.91 -10.55 -0.66
C HIS A 111 3.84 -11.09 -2.09
N ASP A 112 3.26 -10.33 -3.02
CA ASP A 112 3.03 -10.79 -4.39
C ASP A 112 4.35 -10.93 -5.16
N ARG A 113 5.28 -9.98 -5.01
CA ARG A 113 6.63 -10.08 -5.59
C ARG A 113 7.40 -11.28 -5.03
N TRP A 114 7.32 -11.51 -3.72
CA TRP A 114 7.98 -12.66 -3.08
C TRP A 114 7.42 -13.96 -3.59
N ARG A 115 6.09 -14.10 -3.64
CA ARG A 115 5.42 -15.31 -4.16
C ARG A 115 5.79 -15.57 -5.62
N ALA A 116 5.87 -14.56 -6.43
CA ALA A 116 6.27 -14.69 -7.83
C ALA A 116 7.73 -15.17 -8.00
N SER A 117 8.65 -14.77 -7.11
CA SER A 117 10.08 -15.05 -7.24
C SER A 117 10.57 -16.22 -6.38
N LYS A 118 9.97 -16.47 -5.21
CA LYS A 118 10.41 -17.43 -4.19
C LYS A 118 9.38 -18.53 -3.91
N GLY A 119 8.22 -18.50 -4.60
CA GLY A 119 7.16 -19.51 -4.45
C GLY A 119 6.58 -19.53 -3.04
N THR A 120 6.60 -20.71 -2.40
CA THR A 120 6.03 -20.93 -1.06
C THR A 120 6.97 -20.57 0.09
N ALA A 121 8.20 -20.17 -0.18
CA ALA A 121 9.16 -19.80 0.85
C ALA A 121 8.63 -18.65 1.72
N THR A 122 8.80 -18.75 3.02
CA THR A 122 8.44 -17.68 3.97
C THR A 122 9.64 -16.74 4.13
N PRO A 123 9.45 -15.42 4.04
CA PRO A 123 10.53 -14.45 4.24
C PRO A 123 11.03 -14.47 5.69
N SER A 124 12.32 -14.18 5.86
CA SER A 124 12.90 -13.96 7.19
C SER A 124 12.34 -12.67 7.82
N ARG A 125 12.56 -12.51 9.13
CA ARG A 125 12.23 -11.24 9.82
C ARG A 125 12.99 -10.05 9.23
N GLU A 126 14.22 -10.28 8.78
CA GLU A 126 15.06 -9.25 8.14
C GLU A 126 14.52 -8.85 6.78
N ASP A 127 14.06 -9.82 5.97
CA ASP A 127 13.40 -9.53 4.68
C ASP A 127 12.15 -8.68 4.86
N ILE A 128 11.31 -9.03 5.85
CA ILE A 128 10.11 -8.26 6.19
C ILE A 128 10.49 -6.84 6.67
N GLY A 129 11.47 -6.74 7.55
CA GLY A 129 11.95 -5.45 8.07
C GLY A 129 12.50 -4.56 6.96
N ALA A 130 13.28 -5.12 6.04
CA ALA A 130 13.82 -4.40 4.90
C ALA A 130 12.70 -3.90 3.97
N ALA A 131 11.71 -4.74 3.67
CA ALA A 131 10.58 -4.36 2.82
C ALA A 131 9.75 -3.21 3.42
N LEU A 132 9.63 -3.15 4.76
CA LEU A 132 8.82 -2.15 5.46
C LEU A 132 9.62 -0.95 5.97
N SER A 133 10.90 -0.85 5.69
CA SER A 133 11.80 0.17 6.26
C SER A 133 11.38 1.62 5.95
N GLY A 134 10.60 1.84 4.89
CA GLY A 134 10.03 3.13 4.51
C GLY A 134 8.72 3.50 5.24
N HIS A 135 8.29 2.74 6.27
CA HIS A 135 7.00 2.92 6.93
C HIS A 135 7.15 3.17 8.42
N LEU A 136 6.48 4.20 8.93
CA LEU A 136 6.52 4.60 10.34
C LEU A 136 5.16 4.40 11.01
N CYS A 137 5.20 3.76 12.19
CA CYS A 137 4.07 3.66 13.11
C CYS A 137 4.38 4.40 14.42
N ARG A 138 3.72 5.52 14.68
CA ARG A 138 3.93 6.29 15.92
C ARG A 138 3.47 5.56 17.17
N CYS A 139 2.49 4.68 17.05
CA CYS A 139 1.98 3.84 18.14
C CYS A 139 2.88 2.63 18.46
N GLY A 140 3.83 2.31 17.59
CA GLY A 140 4.74 1.19 17.82
C GLY A 140 4.15 -0.20 17.55
N ALA A 141 3.15 -0.33 16.66
CA ALA A 141 2.49 -1.60 16.35
C ALA A 141 3.35 -2.59 15.54
N TYR A 142 4.65 -2.37 15.43
CA TYR A 142 5.55 -3.15 14.56
C TYR A 142 5.57 -4.64 14.86
N VAL A 143 5.44 -5.04 16.11
CA VAL A 143 5.43 -6.47 16.50
C VAL A 143 4.25 -7.18 15.86
N GLY A 144 3.04 -6.63 16.01
CA GLY A 144 1.81 -7.17 15.40
C GLY A 144 1.87 -7.11 13.87
N ILE A 145 2.37 -6.02 13.30
CA ILE A 145 2.53 -5.86 11.84
C ILE A 145 3.46 -6.93 11.28
N CYS A 146 4.63 -7.14 11.88
CA CYS A 146 5.57 -8.19 11.42
C CYS A 146 4.99 -9.60 11.56
N ALA A 147 4.27 -9.87 12.66
CA ALA A 147 3.59 -11.16 12.87
C ALA A 147 2.51 -11.41 11.82
N ALA A 148 1.67 -10.41 11.55
CA ALA A 148 0.63 -10.48 10.51
C ALA A 148 1.21 -10.74 9.13
N ILE A 149 2.27 -10.03 8.76
CA ILE A 149 2.90 -10.23 7.44
C ILE A 149 3.47 -11.65 7.34
N ARG A 150 4.14 -12.14 8.38
CA ARG A 150 4.66 -13.51 8.40
C ARG A 150 3.53 -14.53 8.22
N GLU A 151 2.42 -14.40 8.95
CA GLU A 151 1.26 -15.29 8.79
C GLU A 151 0.68 -15.25 7.39
N ALA A 152 0.62 -14.09 6.74
CA ALA A 152 0.14 -13.98 5.35
C ALA A 152 0.93 -14.86 4.38
N PHE A 153 2.20 -15.11 4.67
CA PHE A 153 3.02 -16.05 3.91
C PHE A 153 2.80 -17.51 4.33
N GLU A 154 2.52 -17.80 5.59
CA GLU A 154 2.32 -19.14 6.11
C GLU A 154 0.95 -19.70 5.73
N ALA A 155 -0.10 -18.87 5.75
CA ALA A 155 -1.48 -19.25 5.44
C ALA A 155 -1.72 -19.79 4.02
N GLY A 156 -0.82 -19.54 3.08
CA GLY A 156 -0.86 -20.07 1.71
C GLY A 156 -0.18 -21.45 1.56
N VAL A 157 0.43 -21.97 2.62
CA VAL A 157 1.24 -23.21 2.60
C VAL A 157 0.54 -24.38 3.30
N THR A 158 -0.45 -24.08 4.15
CA THR A 158 -1.24 -25.14 4.83
C THR A 158 -2.33 -25.66 3.91
N ARG A 159 -2.07 -26.80 3.32
CA ARG A 159 -3.06 -27.79 2.92
C ARG A 159 -2.97 -28.99 3.80
#